data_01e9673ef68b4e1f5796802434ac5789
#
_entry.id   01e9673ef68b4e1f5796802434ac5789
#
_cell.length_a   1.000
_cell.length_b   1.000
_cell.length_c   1.000
_cell.angle_alpha   90.00
_cell.angle_beta   90.00
_cell.angle_gamma   90.00
#
_symmetry.space_group_name_H-M   'P 1'
#
loop_
_entity.id
_entity.type
_entity.pdbx_description
1 polymer ?
#
loop_
_entity_poly.entity_id
_entity_poly.type
_entity_poly.pdbx_seq_one_letter_code
_entity_poly.pdbx_strand_id
1 'polypeptide(L)'
;MAETLQTGLPHPASHLVRAVEVAHEAAVRQSPNGVRFATYGETGVADLDLDRMLEAVPTAITAALNANTYYFVPLALREATENLDVTHDAPASDKPESSEPAMVASAYTDEFSHSAICHRNVELGHGKRGVFISTRLMGDRFALSFEFFINVAHAFVDQAGIPASFSDLVWKQALSNVRGETSVDAWESRNLAFGRPANAQPELLQPTSRRNRNTVPSFSAKQRSFTSNALIPAGSTAVASPATLPQISAAAQQSAASQPAVDEKERGLYLESAFSDSVAIYLLSLALDFDYSELREREYPLLAPTALAARLRVIADLFPPNPTYEFAVRYRRRA
;
A
#
# COMPACT_ATOMS: atom_id res chain seq x y z
N MET A 1 8.81 -62.16 -0.24
CA MET A 1 9.08 -60.99 -1.05
C MET A 1 7.73 -60.45 -1.51
N ALA A 2 7.25 -59.41 -0.89
CA ALA A 2 5.99 -58.75 -1.28
C ALA A 2 6.37 -57.41 -1.90
N GLU A 3 6.18 -57.31 -3.23
CA GLU A 3 6.31 -56.07 -3.98
C GLU A 3 5.11 -55.18 -3.64
N THR A 4 5.38 -54.10 -2.97
CA THR A 4 4.41 -53.02 -2.73
C THR A 4 4.27 -52.22 -4.04
N LEU A 5 3.23 -52.50 -4.80
CA LEU A 5 2.80 -51.65 -5.90
C LEU A 5 2.34 -50.30 -5.34
N GLN A 6 3.20 -49.31 -5.40
CA GLN A 6 2.80 -47.90 -5.28
C GLN A 6 1.99 -47.53 -6.52
N THR A 7 0.67 -47.60 -6.42
CA THR A 7 -0.24 -46.96 -7.37
C THR A 7 -0.14 -45.44 -7.12
N GLY A 8 0.82 -44.82 -7.82
CA GLY A 8 0.85 -43.36 -7.95
C GLY A 8 -0.40 -42.95 -8.73
N LEU A 9 -1.35 -42.32 -8.06
CA LEU A 9 -2.44 -41.62 -8.73
C LEU A 9 -1.79 -40.60 -9.68
N PRO A 10 -2.18 -40.55 -10.94
CA PRO A 10 -1.67 -39.53 -11.85
C PRO A 10 -2.04 -38.16 -11.27
N HIS A 11 -1.05 -37.37 -10.93
CA HIS A 11 -1.28 -35.94 -10.66
C HIS A 11 -1.97 -35.37 -11.90
N PRO A 12 -3.12 -34.67 -11.74
CA PRO A 12 -3.74 -34.01 -12.88
C PRO A 12 -2.68 -33.10 -13.50
N ALA A 13 -2.37 -33.32 -14.78
CA ALA A 13 -1.44 -32.49 -15.49
C ALA A 13 -2.01 -31.05 -15.46
N SER A 14 -1.28 -30.15 -14.83
CA SER A 14 -1.65 -28.74 -14.82
C SER A 14 -1.56 -28.20 -16.25
N HIS A 15 -2.67 -27.71 -16.76
CA HIS A 15 -2.73 -27.14 -18.10
C HIS A 15 -2.62 -25.62 -17.99
N LEU A 16 -1.74 -25.06 -18.81
CA LEU A 16 -1.67 -23.62 -19.05
C LEU A 16 -2.71 -23.25 -20.11
N VAL A 17 -3.55 -22.29 -19.79
CA VAL A 17 -4.61 -21.78 -20.65
C VAL A 17 -4.49 -20.27 -20.75
N ARG A 18 -4.82 -19.70 -21.90
CA ARG A 18 -4.85 -18.25 -22.04
C ARG A 18 -5.97 -17.66 -21.20
N ALA A 19 -5.69 -16.57 -20.50
CA ALA A 19 -6.69 -15.91 -19.67
C ALA A 19 -7.96 -15.51 -20.44
N VAL A 20 -7.83 -15.14 -21.72
CA VAL A 20 -8.97 -14.84 -22.60
C VAL A 20 -9.82 -16.07 -22.86
N GLU A 21 -9.22 -17.25 -23.04
CA GLU A 21 -9.93 -18.52 -23.23
C GLU A 21 -10.68 -18.90 -21.96
N VAL A 22 -10.04 -18.78 -20.79
CA VAL A 22 -10.70 -18.95 -19.49
C VAL A 22 -11.91 -18.02 -19.35
N ALA A 23 -11.78 -16.74 -19.76
CA ALA A 23 -12.88 -15.79 -19.70
C ALA A 23 -14.05 -16.15 -20.62
N HIS A 24 -13.79 -16.86 -21.73
CA HIS A 24 -14.83 -17.34 -22.64
C HIS A 24 -15.51 -18.61 -22.14
N GLU A 25 -14.78 -19.50 -21.50
CA GLU A 25 -15.27 -20.81 -21.06
C GLU A 25 -15.90 -20.80 -19.66
N ALA A 26 -15.36 -19.94 -18.76
CA ALA A 26 -15.81 -19.93 -17.38
C ALA A 26 -17.24 -19.37 -17.26
N ALA A 27 -18.07 -20.08 -16.49
CA ALA A 27 -19.43 -19.64 -16.17
C ALA A 27 -19.40 -18.42 -15.24
N VAL A 28 -19.54 -17.22 -15.81
CA VAL A 28 -19.62 -15.98 -15.05
C VAL A 28 -20.93 -15.94 -14.24
N ARG A 29 -20.80 -15.82 -12.95
CA ARG A 29 -21.88 -15.63 -11.98
C ARG A 29 -21.94 -14.19 -11.55
N GLN A 30 -23.05 -13.80 -10.91
CA GLN A 30 -23.20 -12.50 -10.29
C GLN A 30 -23.64 -12.71 -8.83
N SER A 31 -22.92 -12.10 -7.91
CA SER A 31 -23.31 -12.08 -6.49
C SER A 31 -24.53 -11.19 -6.26
N PRO A 32 -25.24 -11.34 -5.12
CA PRO A 32 -26.45 -10.54 -4.82
C PRO A 32 -26.23 -9.03 -4.86
N ASN A 33 -25.03 -8.55 -4.53
CA ASN A 33 -24.66 -7.13 -4.58
C ASN A 33 -24.16 -6.65 -5.95
N GLY A 34 -24.12 -7.53 -6.96
CA GLY A 34 -23.80 -7.18 -8.33
C GLY A 34 -22.38 -7.47 -8.80
N VAL A 35 -21.47 -7.96 -7.96
CA VAL A 35 -20.11 -8.34 -8.37
C VAL A 35 -20.16 -9.51 -9.36
N ARG A 36 -19.52 -9.36 -10.51
CA ARG A 36 -19.39 -10.41 -11.51
C ARG A 36 -18.12 -11.21 -11.28
N PHE A 37 -18.25 -12.52 -11.17
CA PHE A 37 -17.11 -13.40 -10.90
C PHE A 37 -17.24 -14.78 -11.54
N ALA A 38 -16.14 -15.47 -11.64
CA ALA A 38 -16.07 -16.86 -12.03
C ALA A 38 -14.93 -17.57 -11.27
N THR A 39 -15.04 -18.88 -11.14
CA THR A 39 -13.97 -19.75 -10.65
C THR A 39 -13.50 -20.64 -11.79
N TYR A 40 -12.22 -20.93 -11.86
CA TYR A 40 -11.63 -21.82 -12.87
C TYR A 40 -10.56 -22.69 -12.23
N GLY A 41 -10.58 -23.98 -12.53
CA GLY A 41 -9.60 -24.95 -12.04
C GLY A 41 -9.72 -25.25 -10.53
N GLU A 42 -8.63 -25.74 -9.94
CA GLU A 42 -8.57 -26.17 -8.54
C GLU A 42 -8.22 -25.03 -7.60
N THR A 43 -9.14 -24.09 -7.39
CA THR A 43 -8.91 -22.88 -6.59
C THR A 43 -8.61 -23.15 -5.11
N GLY A 44 -9.16 -24.24 -4.55
CA GLY A 44 -9.04 -24.56 -3.11
C GLY A 44 -9.79 -23.61 -2.17
N VAL A 45 -10.60 -22.71 -2.71
CA VAL A 45 -11.42 -21.76 -1.93
C VAL A 45 -12.82 -22.33 -1.77
N ALA A 46 -13.34 -22.34 -0.54
CA ALA A 46 -14.72 -22.76 -0.27
C ALA A 46 -15.71 -21.74 -0.82
N ASP A 47 -16.80 -22.20 -1.45
CA ASP A 47 -17.84 -21.31 -2.01
C ASP A 47 -18.38 -20.31 -0.98
N LEU A 48 -18.62 -20.76 0.26
CA LEU A 48 -19.11 -19.89 1.33
C LEU A 48 -18.15 -18.75 1.69
N ASP A 49 -16.84 -19.00 1.64
CA ASP A 49 -15.82 -17.98 1.92
C ASP A 49 -15.72 -16.99 0.76
N LEU A 50 -15.85 -17.48 -0.45
CA LEU A 50 -15.91 -16.66 -1.66
C LEU A 50 -17.15 -15.76 -1.65
N ASP A 51 -18.31 -16.32 -1.38
CA ASP A 51 -19.58 -15.56 -1.31
C ASP A 51 -19.52 -14.45 -0.26
N ARG A 52 -19.04 -14.75 0.94
CA ARG A 52 -18.87 -13.74 2.00
C ARG A 52 -17.93 -12.60 1.60
N MET A 53 -16.83 -12.93 0.94
CA MET A 53 -15.88 -11.94 0.46
C MET A 53 -16.52 -11.04 -0.61
N LEU A 54 -17.21 -11.63 -1.58
CA LEU A 54 -17.88 -10.89 -2.64
C LEU A 54 -18.99 -9.99 -2.10
N GLU A 55 -19.85 -10.51 -1.22
CA GLU A 55 -20.99 -9.79 -0.65
C GLU A 55 -20.59 -8.67 0.30
N ALA A 56 -19.36 -8.67 0.83
CA ALA A 56 -18.83 -7.59 1.65
C ALA A 56 -18.67 -6.27 0.87
N VAL A 57 -18.58 -6.31 -0.47
CA VAL A 57 -18.47 -5.10 -1.29
C VAL A 57 -19.79 -4.36 -1.33
N PRO A 58 -19.87 -3.07 -0.87
CA PRO A 58 -21.10 -2.29 -0.92
C PRO A 58 -21.67 -2.15 -2.33
N THR A 59 -22.99 -2.20 -2.45
CA THR A 59 -23.71 -2.06 -3.73
C THR A 59 -23.36 -0.73 -4.44
N ALA A 60 -23.11 0.32 -3.68
CA ALA A 60 -22.68 1.61 -4.25
C ALA A 60 -21.35 1.53 -4.97
N ILE A 61 -20.41 0.68 -4.50
CA ILE A 61 -19.14 0.43 -5.17
C ILE A 61 -19.34 -0.47 -6.38
N THR A 62 -20.08 -1.57 -6.24
CA THR A 62 -20.28 -2.52 -7.34
C THR A 62 -20.98 -1.92 -8.54
N ALA A 63 -21.84 -0.91 -8.35
CA ALA A 63 -22.51 -0.20 -9.43
C ALA A 63 -21.53 0.46 -10.43
N ALA A 64 -20.34 0.85 -9.99
CA ALA A 64 -19.29 1.40 -10.84
C ALA A 64 -18.46 0.31 -11.55
N LEU A 65 -18.53 -0.96 -11.13
CA LEU A 65 -17.66 -2.05 -11.58
C LEU A 65 -18.26 -2.90 -12.71
N ASN A 66 -19.27 -2.40 -13.42
CA ASN A 66 -20.01 -3.18 -14.43
C ASN A 66 -19.15 -3.71 -15.58
N ALA A 67 -18.00 -3.09 -15.86
CA ALA A 67 -17.05 -3.53 -16.88
C ALA A 67 -16.14 -4.67 -16.40
N ASN A 68 -16.03 -4.89 -15.09
CA ASN A 68 -15.07 -5.79 -14.50
C ASN A 68 -15.69 -7.16 -14.18
N THR A 69 -14.91 -8.22 -14.41
CA THR A 69 -15.24 -9.59 -13.97
C THR A 69 -14.01 -10.15 -13.24
N TYR A 70 -14.21 -10.70 -12.05
CA TYR A 70 -13.14 -11.26 -11.23
C TYR A 70 -13.09 -12.78 -11.42
N TYR A 71 -11.93 -13.29 -11.84
CA TYR A 71 -11.68 -14.70 -12.06
C TYR A 71 -10.78 -15.21 -10.95
N PHE A 72 -11.30 -16.12 -10.13
CA PHE A 72 -10.50 -16.80 -9.11
C PHE A 72 -9.91 -18.06 -9.72
N VAL A 73 -8.59 -18.10 -9.80
CA VAL A 73 -7.84 -19.16 -10.50
C VAL A 73 -6.74 -19.71 -9.58
N PRO A 74 -6.26 -20.94 -9.78
CA PRO A 74 -5.16 -21.46 -8.98
C PRO A 74 -3.93 -20.55 -9.02
N LEU A 75 -3.45 -20.23 -10.22
CA LEU A 75 -2.32 -19.31 -10.45
C LEU A 75 -2.56 -18.46 -11.69
N ALA A 76 -2.40 -17.15 -11.57
CA ALA A 76 -2.18 -16.23 -12.67
C ALA A 76 -0.67 -16.08 -12.87
N LEU A 77 -0.19 -16.09 -14.11
CA LEU A 77 1.22 -16.15 -14.41
C LEU A 77 1.72 -14.83 -14.98
N ARG A 78 2.97 -14.50 -14.66
CA ARG A 78 3.70 -13.40 -15.28
C ARG A 78 3.97 -13.76 -16.75
N GLU A 79 4.00 -12.78 -17.63
CA GLU A 79 4.46 -12.99 -19.01
C GLU A 79 5.86 -13.62 -18.98
N ALA A 80 6.06 -14.64 -19.79
CA ALA A 80 7.39 -15.19 -20.00
C ALA A 80 8.21 -14.15 -20.79
N THR A 81 8.99 -13.33 -20.09
CA THR A 81 10.08 -12.58 -20.73
C THR A 81 11.15 -13.60 -21.09
N GLU A 82 11.12 -14.09 -22.32
CA GLU A 82 12.28 -14.78 -22.88
C GLU A 82 13.44 -13.79 -22.89
N ASN A 83 14.53 -14.23 -22.23
CA ASN A 83 15.87 -13.65 -22.20
C ASN A 83 16.08 -12.34 -21.39
N LEU A 84 16.33 -12.54 -20.09
CA LEU A 84 17.18 -11.67 -19.32
C LEU A 84 18.65 -11.83 -19.72
N ASP A 85 19.03 -11.38 -20.91
CA ASP A 85 20.37 -10.87 -21.16
C ASP A 85 20.30 -9.35 -21.06
N VAL A 86 20.47 -8.89 -19.83
CA VAL A 86 20.55 -7.47 -19.51
C VAL A 86 21.94 -6.98 -19.96
N THR A 87 22.06 -6.57 -21.20
CA THR A 87 23.04 -5.56 -21.58
C THR A 87 22.39 -4.20 -21.40
N HIS A 88 22.75 -3.53 -20.31
CA HIS A 88 22.53 -2.11 -20.11
C HIS A 88 23.15 -1.35 -21.27
N ASP A 89 22.35 -0.91 -22.25
CA ASP A 89 22.54 0.27 -23.08
C ASP A 89 21.62 0.19 -24.31
N ALA A 90 20.33 0.54 -24.16
CA ALA A 90 19.53 0.98 -25.31
C ALA A 90 18.49 2.01 -24.84
N PRO A 91 18.35 3.14 -25.58
CA PRO A 91 17.35 4.16 -25.27
C PRO A 91 15.96 3.60 -25.49
N ALA A 92 15.05 3.97 -24.57
CA ALA A 92 13.63 3.64 -24.62
C ALA A 92 13.04 3.98 -26.00
N SER A 93 12.81 2.96 -26.82
CA SER A 93 12.02 3.10 -28.05
C SER A 93 10.56 2.84 -27.75
N ASP A 94 9.71 3.83 -28.04
CA ASP A 94 8.26 3.72 -28.13
C ASP A 94 7.83 2.65 -29.14
N LYS A 95 7.97 1.38 -28.79
CA LYS A 95 7.28 0.31 -29.50
C LYS A 95 6.06 -0.09 -28.68
N PRO A 96 4.88 -0.24 -29.31
CA PRO A 96 3.72 -0.78 -28.62
C PRO A 96 4.13 -2.18 -28.10
N GLU A 97 3.97 -2.37 -26.78
CA GLU A 97 4.18 -3.65 -26.11
C GLU A 97 3.48 -4.76 -26.92
N SER A 98 4.27 -5.66 -27.49
CA SER A 98 3.74 -6.91 -28.03
C SER A 98 3.10 -7.64 -26.86
N SER A 99 1.77 -7.59 -26.79
CA SER A 99 1.00 -8.20 -25.71
C SER A 99 1.15 -9.73 -25.82
N GLU A 100 2.13 -10.25 -25.08
CA GLU A 100 2.15 -11.69 -24.83
C GLU A 100 0.86 -12.09 -24.09
N PRO A 101 0.27 -13.24 -24.45
CA PRO A 101 -1.01 -13.63 -23.90
C PRO A 101 -0.86 -13.96 -22.41
N ALA A 102 -1.66 -13.29 -21.57
CA ALA A 102 -1.76 -13.62 -20.15
C ALA A 102 -2.19 -15.09 -19.96
N MET A 103 -1.46 -15.84 -19.13
CA MET A 103 -1.66 -17.26 -18.92
C MET A 103 -2.17 -17.55 -17.50
N VAL A 104 -2.91 -18.65 -17.39
CA VAL A 104 -3.50 -19.14 -16.14
C VAL A 104 -3.22 -20.65 -16.04
N ALA A 105 -2.83 -21.13 -14.86
CA ALA A 105 -2.73 -22.55 -14.58
C ALA A 105 -4.06 -23.06 -14.00
N SER A 106 -4.52 -24.23 -14.45
CA SER A 106 -5.75 -24.89 -13.97
C SER A 106 -5.59 -25.58 -12.60
N ALA A 107 -4.34 -25.84 -12.19
CA ALA A 107 -3.98 -26.39 -10.89
C ALA A 107 -2.66 -25.78 -10.41
N TYR A 108 -2.41 -25.84 -9.09
CA TYR A 108 -1.12 -25.46 -8.53
C TYR A 108 -0.05 -26.48 -8.84
N THR A 109 1.11 -26.00 -9.31
CA THR A 109 2.34 -26.81 -9.40
C THR A 109 3.52 -25.95 -8.97
N ASP A 110 4.57 -26.59 -8.41
CA ASP A 110 5.79 -25.88 -8.01
C ASP A 110 6.49 -25.24 -9.22
N GLU A 111 6.38 -25.86 -10.40
CA GLU A 111 6.94 -25.34 -11.66
C GLU A 111 6.38 -23.95 -11.98
N PHE A 112 5.06 -23.78 -11.88
CA PHE A 112 4.40 -22.52 -12.21
C PHE A 112 4.40 -21.51 -11.05
N SER A 113 4.62 -21.96 -9.81
CA SER A 113 4.61 -21.07 -8.64
C SER A 113 5.66 -19.97 -8.73
N HIS A 114 6.80 -20.23 -9.36
CA HIS A 114 7.88 -19.26 -9.51
C HIS A 114 7.55 -18.09 -10.45
N SER A 115 6.66 -18.31 -11.42
CA SER A 115 6.18 -17.29 -12.36
C SER A 115 4.80 -16.73 -11.97
N ALA A 116 4.24 -17.18 -10.85
CA ALA A 116 2.92 -16.75 -10.39
C ALA A 116 2.96 -15.31 -9.87
N ILE A 117 1.85 -14.60 -10.14
CA ILE A 117 1.59 -13.24 -9.62
C ILE A 117 0.26 -13.24 -8.88
N CYS A 118 0.09 -12.26 -7.99
CA CYS A 118 -1.12 -12.13 -7.19
C CYS A 118 -2.36 -11.95 -8.06
N HIS A 119 -2.29 -11.03 -9.02
CA HIS A 119 -3.36 -10.83 -9.99
C HIS A 119 -2.83 -10.42 -11.36
N ARG A 120 -3.67 -10.59 -12.38
CA ARG A 120 -3.44 -10.13 -13.75
C ARG A 120 -4.67 -9.42 -14.29
N ASN A 121 -4.50 -8.19 -14.76
CA ASN A 121 -5.54 -7.46 -15.48
C ASN A 121 -5.47 -7.81 -16.96
N VAL A 122 -6.61 -8.17 -17.56
CA VAL A 122 -6.71 -8.57 -18.97
C VAL A 122 -7.86 -7.83 -19.63
N GLU A 123 -7.61 -7.24 -20.79
CA GLU A 123 -8.67 -6.65 -21.62
C GLU A 123 -9.38 -7.77 -22.40
N LEU A 124 -10.69 -7.89 -22.20
CA LEU A 124 -11.53 -8.91 -22.82
C LEU A 124 -12.28 -8.41 -24.06
N GLY A 125 -11.96 -7.20 -24.52
CA GLY A 125 -12.66 -6.51 -25.62
C GLY A 125 -13.96 -5.84 -25.20
N HIS A 126 -14.46 -4.95 -26.07
CA HIS A 126 -15.70 -4.17 -25.84
C HIS A 126 -15.75 -3.42 -24.48
N GLY A 127 -14.60 -2.94 -24.01
CA GLY A 127 -14.48 -2.25 -22.73
C GLY A 127 -14.66 -3.12 -21.49
N LYS A 128 -14.68 -4.46 -21.65
CA LYS A 128 -14.72 -5.41 -20.54
C LYS A 128 -13.32 -5.75 -20.07
N ARG A 129 -13.15 -5.87 -18.76
CA ARG A 129 -11.88 -6.22 -18.12
C ARG A 129 -12.05 -7.48 -17.27
N GLY A 130 -11.09 -8.39 -17.36
CA GLY A 130 -10.94 -9.57 -16.50
C GLY A 130 -9.83 -9.33 -15.49
N VAL A 131 -10.10 -9.54 -14.21
CA VAL A 131 -9.09 -9.53 -13.15
C VAL A 131 -8.91 -10.97 -12.67
N PHE A 132 -7.75 -11.57 -12.98
CA PHE A 132 -7.42 -12.96 -12.64
C PHE A 132 -6.62 -12.95 -11.33
N ILE A 133 -7.18 -13.54 -10.26
CA ILE A 133 -6.61 -13.55 -8.91
C ILE A 133 -6.13 -14.97 -8.58
N SER A 134 -4.86 -15.09 -8.19
CA SER A 134 -4.24 -16.34 -7.80
C SER A 134 -4.67 -16.76 -6.40
N THR A 135 -5.48 -17.82 -6.28
CA THR A 135 -5.97 -18.29 -4.98
C THR A 135 -4.95 -19.13 -4.21
N ARG A 136 -4.14 -19.91 -4.93
CA ARG A 136 -3.16 -20.82 -4.32
C ARG A 136 -1.87 -20.10 -3.88
N LEU A 137 -1.60 -18.93 -4.44
CA LEU A 137 -0.46 -18.10 -4.04
C LEU A 137 -0.74 -17.36 -2.71
N MET A 138 -2.01 -17.12 -2.39
CA MET A 138 -2.46 -16.30 -1.25
C MET A 138 -2.40 -17.10 0.04
N GLY A 139 -1.67 -17.91 0.43
CA GLY A 139 -1.44 -18.62 1.68
C GLY A 139 -2.64 -18.78 2.63
N ASP A 140 -3.46 -17.73 2.76
CA ASP A 140 -4.61 -17.73 3.66
C ASP A 140 -5.78 -16.86 3.13
N ARG A 141 -6.90 -16.91 3.84
CA ARG A 141 -8.12 -16.18 3.53
C ARG A 141 -7.96 -14.66 3.65
N PHE A 142 -7.13 -14.19 4.59
CA PHE A 142 -6.87 -12.76 4.78
C PHE A 142 -6.16 -12.17 3.56
N ALA A 143 -5.07 -12.80 3.12
CA ALA A 143 -4.31 -12.36 1.95
C ALA A 143 -5.17 -12.37 0.68
N LEU A 144 -5.95 -13.43 0.45
CA LEU A 144 -6.86 -13.51 -0.69
C LEU A 144 -7.93 -12.41 -0.67
N SER A 145 -8.53 -12.17 0.50
CA SER A 145 -9.55 -11.12 0.63
C SER A 145 -8.95 -9.73 0.41
N PHE A 146 -7.77 -9.47 0.96
CA PHE A 146 -7.09 -8.20 0.76
C PHE A 146 -6.73 -7.98 -0.71
N GLU A 147 -6.19 -9.00 -1.38
CA GLU A 147 -5.87 -8.95 -2.81
C GLU A 147 -7.11 -8.66 -3.67
N PHE A 148 -8.22 -9.33 -3.40
CA PHE A 148 -9.47 -9.05 -4.09
C PHE A 148 -9.93 -7.61 -3.84
N PHE A 149 -9.95 -7.14 -2.58
CA PHE A 149 -10.46 -5.81 -2.23
C PHE A 149 -9.59 -4.68 -2.77
N ILE A 150 -8.28 -4.84 -2.82
CA ILE A 150 -7.41 -3.82 -3.42
C ILE A 150 -7.67 -3.70 -4.94
N ASN A 151 -7.90 -4.82 -5.63
CA ASN A 151 -8.28 -4.79 -7.04
C ASN A 151 -9.67 -4.18 -7.28
N VAL A 152 -10.63 -4.42 -6.39
CA VAL A 152 -11.95 -3.74 -6.39
C VAL A 152 -11.76 -2.23 -6.21
N ALA A 153 -10.93 -1.81 -5.26
CA ALA A 153 -10.68 -0.41 -4.97
C ALA A 153 -10.02 0.33 -6.15
N HIS A 154 -8.98 -0.25 -6.75
CA HIS A 154 -8.36 0.33 -7.94
C HIS A 154 -9.32 0.44 -9.11
N ALA A 155 -10.08 -0.63 -9.40
CA ALA A 155 -11.08 -0.60 -10.46
C ALA A 155 -12.17 0.46 -10.20
N PHE A 156 -12.55 0.69 -8.94
CA PHE A 156 -13.48 1.74 -8.56
C PHE A 156 -12.90 3.14 -8.79
N VAL A 157 -11.65 3.38 -8.40
CA VAL A 157 -10.94 4.66 -8.65
C VAL A 157 -10.87 4.97 -10.13
N ASP A 158 -10.51 3.99 -10.96
CA ASP A 158 -10.44 4.13 -12.43
C ASP A 158 -11.77 4.58 -13.03
N GLN A 159 -12.90 4.15 -12.47
CA GLN A 159 -14.23 4.43 -13.03
C GLN A 159 -14.91 5.65 -12.42
N ALA A 160 -14.78 5.83 -11.11
CA ALA A 160 -15.52 6.83 -10.34
C ALA A 160 -14.64 7.99 -9.84
N GLY A 161 -13.31 7.81 -9.84
CA GLY A 161 -12.38 8.77 -9.26
C GLY A 161 -12.42 8.79 -7.73
N ILE A 162 -11.76 9.80 -7.16
CA ILE A 162 -11.62 9.96 -5.71
C ILE A 162 -12.60 11.04 -5.23
N PRO A 163 -13.46 10.75 -4.22
CA PRO A 163 -14.37 11.76 -3.66
C PRO A 163 -13.62 12.94 -3.02
N ALA A 164 -14.09 14.16 -3.27
CA ALA A 164 -13.44 15.38 -2.77
C ALA A 164 -13.32 15.39 -1.23
N SER A 165 -14.37 14.94 -0.51
CA SER A 165 -14.35 14.87 0.96
C SER A 165 -13.23 13.98 1.51
N PHE A 166 -12.92 12.88 0.81
CA PHE A 166 -11.81 12.01 1.17
C PHE A 166 -10.46 12.67 0.85
N SER A 167 -10.31 13.22 -0.36
CA SER A 167 -9.10 13.93 -0.79
C SER A 167 -8.73 15.06 0.16
N ASP A 168 -9.70 15.87 0.57
CA ASP A 168 -9.49 16.97 1.51
C ASP A 168 -9.03 16.49 2.88
N LEU A 169 -9.64 15.40 3.40
CA LEU A 169 -9.23 14.80 4.66
C LEU A 169 -7.79 14.30 4.60
N VAL A 170 -7.46 13.50 3.58
CA VAL A 170 -6.13 12.89 3.42
C VAL A 170 -5.07 13.96 3.24
N TRP A 171 -5.33 14.96 2.39
CA TRP A 171 -4.40 16.07 2.18
C TRP A 171 -4.19 16.88 3.45
N LYS A 172 -5.24 17.15 4.22
CA LYS A 172 -5.14 17.80 5.53
C LYS A 172 -4.30 16.98 6.51
N GLN A 173 -4.44 15.66 6.53
CA GLN A 173 -3.61 14.77 7.35
C GLN A 173 -2.14 14.85 6.93
N ALA A 174 -1.85 14.86 5.62
CA ALA A 174 -0.51 14.97 5.08
C ALA A 174 0.15 16.32 5.45
N LEU A 175 -0.56 17.44 5.30
CA LEU A 175 -0.10 18.78 5.69
C LEU A 175 0.12 18.90 7.21
N SER A 176 -0.70 18.21 8.00
CA SER A 176 -0.55 18.15 9.47
C SER A 176 0.53 17.19 9.92
N ASN A 177 1.29 16.63 8.99
CA ASN A 177 2.38 15.69 9.23
C ASN A 177 1.97 14.47 10.08
N VAL A 178 0.76 13.95 9.84
CA VAL A 178 0.29 12.72 10.48
C VAL A 178 1.27 11.58 10.18
N ARG A 179 1.59 10.80 11.21
CA ARG A 179 2.57 9.72 11.09
C ARG A 179 2.04 8.56 10.25
N GLY A 180 2.86 8.11 9.31
CA GLY A 180 2.67 6.88 8.56
C GLY A 180 1.67 7.00 7.41
N GLU A 181 1.52 5.90 6.68
CA GLU A 181 0.56 5.73 5.58
C GLU A 181 -0.02 4.32 5.54
N THR A 182 -0.93 4.09 4.61
CA THR A 182 -1.68 2.83 4.46
C THR A 182 -0.91 1.77 3.68
N SER A 183 -0.01 2.19 2.78
CA SER A 183 0.87 1.32 1.99
C SER A 183 2.23 1.97 1.74
N VAL A 184 3.17 1.21 1.18
CA VAL A 184 4.46 1.73 0.73
C VAL A 184 4.28 2.74 -0.40
N ASP A 185 3.38 2.46 -1.35
CA ASP A 185 3.11 3.33 -2.49
C ASP A 185 2.55 4.68 -2.05
N ALA A 186 1.58 4.69 -1.12
CA ALA A 186 1.06 5.91 -0.52
C ALA A 186 2.14 6.68 0.25
N TRP A 187 3.05 5.97 0.94
CA TRP A 187 4.16 6.58 1.66
C TRP A 187 5.16 7.25 0.73
N GLU A 188 5.57 6.57 -0.34
CA GLU A 188 6.52 7.07 -1.32
C GLU A 188 5.96 8.26 -2.10
N SER A 189 4.76 8.14 -2.65
CA SER A 189 4.09 9.21 -3.39
C SER A 189 3.86 10.44 -2.51
N ARG A 190 3.51 10.25 -1.22
CA ARG A 190 3.43 11.35 -0.27
C ARG A 190 4.77 12.07 -0.10
N ASN A 191 5.86 11.32 0.06
CA ASN A 191 7.19 11.91 0.20
C ASN A 191 7.56 12.70 -1.05
N LEU A 192 7.35 12.13 -2.24
CA LEU A 192 7.63 12.79 -3.51
C LEU A 192 6.77 14.06 -3.70
N ALA A 193 5.49 14.03 -3.33
CA ALA A 193 4.60 15.20 -3.38
C ALA A 193 5.13 16.40 -2.57
N PHE A 194 5.88 16.14 -1.51
CA PHE A 194 6.53 17.17 -0.69
C PHE A 194 8.00 17.41 -1.07
N GLY A 195 8.46 16.91 -2.23
CA GLY A 195 9.85 17.05 -2.70
C GLY A 195 10.87 16.32 -1.82
N ARG A 196 10.45 15.26 -1.11
CA ARG A 196 11.31 14.39 -0.30
C ARG A 196 11.70 13.15 -1.12
N PRO A 197 12.82 12.48 -0.80
CA PRO A 197 13.11 11.17 -1.39
C PRO A 197 11.99 10.16 -1.09
N ALA A 198 11.66 9.29 -2.03
CA ALA A 198 10.58 8.29 -1.87
C ALA A 198 10.73 7.47 -0.58
N ASN A 199 11.94 7.01 -0.29
CA ASN A 199 12.30 6.22 0.90
C ASN A 199 12.63 7.07 2.14
N ALA A 200 12.25 8.37 2.17
CA ALA A 200 12.52 9.21 3.32
C ALA A 200 11.90 8.61 4.59
N GLN A 201 12.73 8.29 5.56
CA GLN A 201 12.24 7.85 6.87
C GLN A 201 11.44 8.98 7.54
N PRO A 202 10.39 8.66 8.30
CA PRO A 202 9.69 9.66 9.07
C PRO A 202 10.71 10.32 9.98
N GLU A 203 10.87 11.63 9.84
CA GLU A 203 11.68 12.39 10.76
C GLU A 203 11.10 12.14 12.15
N LEU A 204 11.83 11.37 12.95
CA LEU A 204 11.49 11.21 14.36
C LEU A 204 11.46 12.64 14.88
N LEU A 205 10.27 13.17 15.08
CA LEU A 205 10.10 14.45 15.76
C LEU A 205 10.88 14.32 17.06
N GLN A 206 12.12 14.80 17.05
CA GLN A 206 12.86 14.96 18.29
C GLN A 206 11.92 15.78 19.16
N PRO A 207 11.51 15.27 20.32
CA PRO A 207 10.72 16.09 21.22
C PRO A 207 11.52 17.35 21.36
N THR A 208 10.96 18.48 20.90
CA THR A 208 11.55 19.80 21.08
C THR A 208 11.94 19.85 22.52
N SER A 209 13.25 19.74 22.76
CA SER A 209 13.83 19.70 24.07
C SER A 209 13.33 20.96 24.78
N ARG A 210 12.29 20.79 25.58
CA ARG A 210 11.99 21.79 26.63
C ARG A 210 13.27 21.89 27.41
N ARG A 211 13.96 22.95 27.18
CA ARG A 211 15.16 23.40 27.88
C ARG A 211 14.91 23.33 29.37
N ASN A 212 15.10 22.14 29.94
CA ASN A 212 15.00 21.92 31.36
C ASN A 212 16.31 22.42 31.95
N ARG A 213 16.29 23.65 32.42
CA ARG A 213 17.27 24.15 33.37
C ARG A 213 17.13 23.32 34.64
N ASN A 214 17.94 22.31 34.78
CA ASN A 214 18.40 21.71 36.03
C ASN A 214 19.05 20.37 35.67
N THR A 215 20.30 20.42 35.24
CA THR A 215 21.18 19.24 35.27
C THR A 215 22.27 19.51 36.29
N VAL A 216 22.13 18.89 37.43
CA VAL A 216 23.21 18.61 38.39
C VAL A 216 24.24 17.73 37.66
N PRO A 217 25.54 18.02 37.70
CA PRO A 217 26.54 17.19 37.06
C PRO A 217 26.72 15.87 37.85
N SER A 218 26.42 14.74 37.27
CA SER A 218 26.84 13.46 37.80
C SER A 218 28.23 13.11 37.25
N PHE A 219 29.15 12.96 38.17
CA PHE A 219 30.47 12.38 37.96
C PHE A 219 30.39 10.94 37.42
N SER A 220 31.10 10.64 36.37
CA SER A 220 31.61 9.30 36.14
C SER A 220 33.01 9.36 35.52
N ALA A 221 33.91 8.69 36.19
CA ALA A 221 35.36 8.67 35.97
C ALA A 221 35.79 7.61 34.93
N LYS A 222 37.04 7.87 34.44
CA LYS A 222 38.00 6.97 33.75
C LYS A 222 37.94 7.01 32.20
N GLN A 223 39.04 7.22 31.48
CA GLN A 223 40.48 6.95 31.72
C GLN A 223 41.34 7.71 30.72
N ARG A 224 42.45 8.37 31.20
CA ARG A 224 43.83 8.53 30.70
C ARG A 224 44.10 8.35 29.20
N SER A 225 44.84 9.28 28.52
CA SER A 225 46.30 9.52 28.74
C SER A 225 46.81 10.70 27.89
N PHE A 226 47.71 11.52 28.47
CA PHE A 226 48.96 12.15 28.02
C PHE A 226 49.04 12.70 26.57
N THR A 227 49.50 13.93 26.31
CA THR A 227 50.73 14.67 26.66
C THR A 227 50.61 16.14 26.28
N SER A 228 51.00 16.99 27.16
CA SER A 228 52.10 17.98 27.20
C SER A 228 52.07 19.23 26.34
N ASN A 229 52.25 20.34 27.10
CA ASN A 229 53.00 21.58 26.84
C ASN A 229 52.38 22.64 25.91
N ALA A 230 52.35 23.90 26.20
CA ALA A 230 52.97 24.79 27.17
C ALA A 230 52.51 26.26 26.87
N LEU A 231 52.53 27.08 27.91
CA LEU A 231 52.83 28.51 27.91
C LEU A 231 51.71 29.55 27.62
N ILE A 232 51.38 30.20 28.70
CA ILE A 232 50.80 31.53 28.86
C ILE A 232 51.87 32.60 28.54
N PRO A 233 51.54 33.82 28.07
CA PRO A 233 51.41 34.89 29.09
C PRO A 233 50.32 35.92 28.85
N ALA A 234 50.07 36.60 29.94
CA ALA A 234 49.22 37.62 30.38
C ALA A 234 49.30 38.98 29.70
N GLY A 235 48.24 39.80 29.95
CA GLY A 235 48.25 41.25 30.02
C GLY A 235 47.45 41.94 28.90
N SER A 236 46.49 42.78 29.09
CA SER A 236 46.46 44.02 29.82
C SER A 236 45.09 44.68 29.66
N THR A 237 44.53 45.08 30.74
CA THR A 237 43.71 46.25 31.10
C THR A 237 43.03 47.17 30.06
N ALA A 238 41.74 47.34 30.27
CA ALA A 238 40.93 48.58 30.39
C ALA A 238 40.70 49.48 29.17
N VAL A 239 39.45 49.86 28.93
CA VAL A 239 38.83 51.17 29.24
C VAL A 239 37.37 51.15 28.74
N ALA A 240 36.48 51.64 29.58
CA ALA A 240 35.05 51.77 29.30
C ALA A 240 34.72 53.06 28.53
N SER A 241 33.60 53.02 27.78
CA SER A 241 32.58 54.11 27.57
C SER A 241 32.18 54.28 26.11
N PRO A 242 31.02 54.82 25.75
CA PRO A 242 29.66 54.63 26.29
C PRO A 242 28.64 54.18 25.22
N ALA A 243 27.45 53.87 25.71
CA ALA A 243 26.19 53.58 25.07
C ALA A 243 25.95 54.12 23.65
N THR A 244 25.66 53.17 22.74
CA THR A 244 24.90 53.43 21.52
C THR A 244 23.71 52.44 21.50
N LEU A 245 22.52 53.00 21.45
CA LEU A 245 21.23 52.23 21.32
C LEU A 245 21.29 51.28 20.12
N PRO A 246 20.86 50.04 20.26
CA PRO A 246 20.76 49.19 19.12
C PRO A 246 19.56 49.62 18.26
N GLN A 247 19.84 50.07 17.05
CA GLN A 247 18.84 50.10 15.98
C GLN A 247 18.27 48.69 15.81
N ILE A 248 16.97 48.54 16.01
CA ILE A 248 16.22 47.33 15.68
C ILE A 248 16.28 47.19 14.15
N SER A 249 17.24 46.41 13.72
CA SER A 249 17.48 46.06 12.33
C SER A 249 16.28 45.30 11.82
N ALA A 250 15.77 45.71 10.67
CA ALA A 250 14.67 45.14 9.89
C ALA A 250 14.97 43.73 9.32
N ALA A 251 15.58 42.83 10.14
CA ALA A 251 15.90 41.46 9.80
C ALA A 251 14.85 40.43 10.27
N ALA A 252 13.71 40.90 10.82
CA ALA A 252 12.65 40.05 11.32
C ALA A 252 11.53 39.76 10.28
N GLN A 253 11.72 40.11 9.02
CA GLN A 253 10.71 39.90 7.97
C GLN A 253 11.12 38.89 6.86
N GLN A 254 12.10 38.04 7.08
CA GLN A 254 12.49 37.02 6.11
C GLN A 254 12.44 35.60 6.67
N SER A 255 11.31 35.21 7.19
CA SER A 255 11.04 33.80 7.41
C SER A 255 9.54 33.54 7.20
N ALA A 256 9.00 34.04 6.11
CA ALA A 256 7.95 33.34 5.42
C ALA A 256 8.60 32.06 4.88
N ALA A 257 8.55 30.99 5.66
CA ALA A 257 8.97 29.69 5.19
C ALA A 257 8.23 29.44 3.88
N SER A 258 8.97 29.45 2.78
CA SER A 258 8.44 29.05 1.47
C SER A 258 7.82 27.69 1.68
N GLN A 259 6.50 27.59 1.58
CA GLN A 259 5.85 26.29 1.55
C GLN A 259 6.55 25.49 0.44
N PRO A 260 7.03 24.28 0.73
CA PRO A 260 7.67 23.47 -0.30
C PRO A 260 6.72 23.41 -1.49
N ALA A 261 7.25 23.62 -2.69
CA ALA A 261 6.48 23.50 -3.90
C ALA A 261 5.93 22.06 -3.94
N VAL A 262 4.60 21.93 -3.95
CA VAL A 262 3.94 20.63 -3.99
C VAL A 262 3.96 20.14 -5.45
N ASP A 263 4.41 18.91 -5.66
CA ASP A 263 4.27 18.25 -6.95
C ASP A 263 2.82 17.73 -7.08
N GLU A 264 2.03 18.35 -7.93
CA GLU A 264 0.62 18.04 -8.12
C GLU A 264 0.39 16.65 -8.75
N LYS A 265 1.32 16.15 -9.57
CA LYS A 265 1.25 14.80 -10.11
C LYS A 265 1.42 13.76 -9.00
N GLU A 266 2.46 13.91 -8.21
CA GLU A 266 2.73 13.01 -7.08
C GLU A 266 1.65 13.12 -5.99
N ARG A 267 1.09 14.31 -5.80
CA ARG A 267 -0.09 14.49 -4.95
C ARG A 267 -1.29 13.69 -5.45
N GLY A 268 -1.52 13.68 -6.77
CA GLY A 268 -2.57 12.86 -7.40
C GLY A 268 -2.37 11.38 -7.11
N LEU A 269 -1.17 10.84 -7.37
CA LEU A 269 -0.80 9.46 -7.11
C LEU A 269 -0.93 9.09 -5.62
N TYR A 270 -0.50 9.99 -4.73
CA TYR A 270 -0.67 9.80 -3.29
C TYR A 270 -2.14 9.67 -2.88
N LEU A 271 -3.00 10.55 -3.37
CA LEU A 271 -4.43 10.51 -3.05
C LEU A 271 -5.09 9.24 -3.58
N GLU A 272 -4.70 8.80 -4.77
CA GLU A 272 -5.18 7.57 -5.40
C GLU A 272 -4.79 6.33 -4.59
N SER A 273 -3.50 6.16 -4.27
CA SER A 273 -3.02 5.06 -3.44
C SER A 273 -3.68 5.07 -2.07
N ALA A 274 -3.71 6.23 -1.39
CA ALA A 274 -4.31 6.35 -0.07
C ALA A 274 -5.82 6.03 -0.06
N PHE A 275 -6.55 6.36 -1.15
CA PHE A 275 -7.96 6.04 -1.27
C PHE A 275 -8.18 4.56 -1.55
N SER A 276 -7.47 3.99 -2.52
CA SER A 276 -7.56 2.56 -2.85
C SER A 276 -7.26 1.68 -1.65
N ASP A 277 -6.17 1.95 -0.93
CA ASP A 277 -5.81 1.25 0.30
C ASP A 277 -6.90 1.36 1.38
N SER A 278 -7.39 2.59 1.60
CA SER A 278 -8.40 2.81 2.64
C SER A 278 -9.73 2.13 2.30
N VAL A 279 -10.12 2.08 1.02
CA VAL A 279 -11.28 1.31 0.56
C VAL A 279 -11.04 -0.18 0.77
N ALA A 280 -9.87 -0.71 0.39
CA ALA A 280 -9.54 -2.13 0.59
C ALA A 280 -9.58 -2.52 2.08
N ILE A 281 -9.01 -1.69 2.96
CA ILE A 281 -9.04 -1.89 4.42
C ILE A 281 -10.47 -1.83 4.96
N TYR A 282 -11.30 -0.90 4.45
CA TYR A 282 -12.71 -0.83 4.81
C TYR A 282 -13.47 -2.11 4.42
N LEU A 283 -13.32 -2.58 3.18
CA LEU A 283 -13.95 -3.81 2.70
C LEU A 283 -13.46 -5.04 3.49
N LEU A 284 -12.18 -5.09 3.79
CA LEU A 284 -11.61 -6.15 4.62
C LEU A 284 -12.24 -6.16 6.02
N SER A 285 -12.47 -4.98 6.61
CA SER A 285 -13.12 -4.86 7.93
C SER A 285 -14.59 -5.27 7.94
N LEU A 286 -15.26 -5.29 6.79
CA LEU A 286 -16.60 -5.84 6.64
C LEU A 286 -16.59 -7.37 6.52
N ALA A 287 -15.59 -7.93 5.84
CA ALA A 287 -15.51 -9.37 5.57
C ALA A 287 -14.89 -10.18 6.71
N LEU A 288 -13.94 -9.60 7.44
CA LEU A 288 -13.11 -10.28 8.44
C LEU A 288 -12.91 -9.43 9.70
N ASP A 289 -12.81 -10.09 10.86
CA ASP A 289 -12.28 -9.46 12.09
C ASP A 289 -10.75 -9.60 12.08
N PHE A 290 -10.04 -8.49 11.98
CA PHE A 290 -8.57 -8.46 11.92
C PHE A 290 -8.00 -7.31 12.74
N ASP A 291 -6.73 -7.42 13.13
CA ASP A 291 -5.99 -6.33 13.76
C ASP A 291 -5.26 -5.53 12.68
N TYR A 292 -5.46 -4.21 12.67
CA TYR A 292 -4.80 -3.32 11.71
C TYR A 292 -3.27 -3.50 11.66
N SER A 293 -2.66 -3.93 12.76
CA SER A 293 -1.23 -4.23 12.78
C SER A 293 -0.80 -5.41 11.89
N GLU A 294 -1.74 -6.25 11.46
CA GLU A 294 -1.48 -7.37 10.53
C GLU A 294 -1.15 -6.87 9.12
N LEU A 295 -1.60 -5.67 8.76
CA LEU A 295 -1.27 -5.03 7.49
C LEU A 295 0.14 -4.44 7.45
N ARG A 296 0.92 -4.61 8.53
CA ARG A 296 2.23 -3.98 8.65
C ARG A 296 3.26 -4.60 7.72
N GLU A 297 3.66 -3.88 6.71
CA GLU A 297 4.91 -4.07 6.01
C GLU A 297 6.08 -3.45 6.79
N ARG A 298 7.30 -3.98 6.62
CA ARG A 298 8.45 -3.57 7.46
C ARG A 298 9.10 -2.26 7.03
N GLU A 299 8.85 -1.81 5.83
CA GLU A 299 9.59 -0.75 5.16
C GLU A 299 9.07 0.66 5.43
N TYR A 300 7.84 0.81 5.88
CA TYR A 300 7.23 2.11 6.18
C TYR A 300 6.44 2.09 7.49
N PRO A 301 6.21 3.24 8.12
CA PRO A 301 5.36 3.31 9.31
C PRO A 301 3.88 3.28 8.93
N LEU A 302 3.11 2.39 9.54
CA LEU A 302 1.66 2.39 9.41
C LEU A 302 1.04 3.73 9.82
N LEU A 303 -0.02 4.12 9.11
CA LEU A 303 -0.82 5.31 9.40
C LEU A 303 -1.32 5.26 10.85
N ALA A 304 -1.28 6.39 11.52
CA ALA A 304 -1.78 6.50 12.88
C ALA A 304 -3.24 6.01 12.98
N PRO A 305 -3.60 5.14 13.95
CA PRO A 305 -4.93 4.51 14.02
C PRO A 305 -6.11 5.49 14.02
N THR A 306 -5.95 6.65 14.65
CA THR A 306 -6.97 7.71 14.65
C THR A 306 -7.18 8.33 13.28
N ALA A 307 -6.11 8.48 12.50
CA ALA A 307 -6.18 9.03 11.16
C ALA A 307 -6.80 8.02 10.19
N LEU A 308 -6.43 6.74 10.28
CA LEU A 308 -7.07 5.67 9.53
C LEU A 308 -8.56 5.61 9.84
N ALA A 309 -8.94 5.58 11.12
CA ALA A 309 -10.35 5.54 11.51
C ALA A 309 -11.15 6.72 10.96
N ALA A 310 -10.53 7.91 10.83
CA ALA A 310 -11.18 9.05 10.18
C ALA A 310 -11.40 8.80 8.67
N ARG A 311 -10.39 8.24 7.97
CA ARG A 311 -10.53 7.86 6.55
C ARG A 311 -11.63 6.82 6.34
N LEU A 312 -11.64 5.75 7.16
CA LEU A 312 -12.62 4.68 7.06
C LEU A 312 -14.05 5.15 7.34
N ARG A 313 -14.25 6.11 8.25
CA ARG A 313 -15.58 6.70 8.50
C ARG A 313 -16.09 7.47 7.29
N VAL A 314 -15.23 8.29 6.65
CA VAL A 314 -15.62 8.98 5.41
C VAL A 314 -16.01 7.99 4.32
N ILE A 315 -15.28 6.86 4.19
CA ILE A 315 -15.62 5.82 3.22
C ILE A 315 -16.95 5.15 3.59
N ALA A 316 -17.17 4.80 4.86
CA ALA A 316 -18.42 4.19 5.32
C ALA A 316 -19.64 5.12 5.15
N ASP A 317 -19.46 6.43 5.31
CA ASP A 317 -20.51 7.43 5.07
C ASP A 317 -20.83 7.56 3.56
N LEU A 318 -19.83 7.47 2.69
CA LEU A 318 -20.00 7.53 1.24
C LEU A 318 -20.53 6.23 0.65
N PHE A 319 -20.07 5.10 1.18
CA PHE A 319 -20.37 3.76 0.70
C PHE A 319 -20.81 2.87 1.87
N PRO A 320 -22.03 3.07 2.38
CA PRO A 320 -22.52 2.30 3.52
C PRO A 320 -22.50 0.81 3.23
N PRO A 321 -22.22 -0.03 4.25
CA PRO A 321 -22.19 -1.48 4.07
C PRO A 321 -23.57 -2.02 3.66
N ASN A 322 -23.56 -3.18 3.01
CA ASN A 322 -24.79 -3.90 2.72
C ASN A 322 -25.53 -4.28 4.04
N PRO A 323 -26.86 -4.47 4.05
CA PRO A 323 -27.66 -4.63 5.28
C PRO A 323 -27.21 -5.74 6.23
N THR A 324 -26.49 -6.74 5.74
CA THR A 324 -26.00 -7.89 6.52
C THR A 324 -24.59 -7.66 7.13
N TYR A 325 -23.98 -6.52 6.84
CA TYR A 325 -22.63 -6.18 7.28
C TYR A 325 -22.66 -4.96 8.19
N GLU A 326 -21.81 -4.95 9.20
CA GLU A 326 -21.66 -3.83 10.13
C GLU A 326 -20.22 -3.33 10.10
N PHE A 327 -20.07 -2.01 9.94
CA PHE A 327 -18.78 -1.36 10.07
C PHE A 327 -18.58 -0.86 11.50
N ALA A 328 -17.54 -1.35 12.18
CA ALA A 328 -17.18 -0.94 13.52
C ALA A 328 -15.67 -0.78 13.68
N VAL A 329 -15.21 0.39 14.12
CA VAL A 329 -13.80 0.62 14.50
C VAL A 329 -13.64 0.40 16.00
N ARG A 330 -12.87 -0.62 16.37
CA ARG A 330 -12.60 -0.97 17.77
C ARG A 330 -11.15 -0.65 18.13
N TYR A 331 -10.96 0.11 19.21
CA TYR A 331 -9.62 0.38 19.73
C TYR A 331 -9.30 -0.61 20.85
N ARG A 332 -8.29 -1.46 20.64
CA ARG A 332 -7.75 -2.31 21.71
C ARG A 332 -6.58 -1.60 22.37
N ARG A 333 -6.63 -1.39 23.71
CA ARG A 333 -5.43 -1.02 24.44
C ARG A 333 -4.52 -2.25 24.51
N ARG A 334 -3.31 -2.14 24.02
CA ARG A 334 -2.28 -3.13 24.38
C ARG A 334 -1.96 -2.93 25.86
N ALA A 335 -2.16 -3.98 26.67
CA ALA A 335 -1.78 -4.03 28.07
C ALA A 335 -0.26 -4.07 28.20
#